data_792215b15706dc93b3fa4557d2069def
#
_entry.id   792215b15706dc93b3fa4557d2069def
#
_cell.length_a   1.000
_cell.length_b   1.000
_cell.length_c   1.000
_cell.angle_alpha   90.00
_cell.angle_beta   90.00
_cell.angle_gamma   90.00
#
_symmetry.space_group_name_H-M   'P 1'
#
loop_
_entity.id
_entity.type
_entity.pdbx_description
1 polymer ?
#
loop_
_entity_poly.entity_id
_entity_poly.type
_entity_poly.pdbx_seq_one_letter_code
_entity_poly.pdbx_strand_id
1 'polypeptide(L)'
;MLNLNDLEAATAPRNSEKLPPSDKSVASVADSAAVPAEALAWCLAQHEQHHGPLPGAGGRNSWLTALAYFCNERGVPVDDLLPVAESRWAQPDFTALEIRRTVLGIYRRESARHGCQPWQAARSLSPEPPATPPAPRRRQAAGSPPPLPLETPTIPAAVYAALPVFLQRCCAPFPTERERDVMLTGTLSILSGCFPQLQGLYDGATVGANLFSFTVAPAANGKGGLAWARRLAYPWHKALVQQSRQEQQEHELLLEQYQQQKRASKGKGPLPAAPEPPAFRQLYIPANSSAAGLIKALADNEGRGILCETEADTLSGALQQDWGNYSDLLRKAFHHEPYTYQRKTGREFYELERPQLSVALTGTPGQVQALIPTAEDGLFSRFLFYAFEAPHVWRDVSPAAGRGNLTAYFDELAQHVTQMIGAVTAPVVVQLTPGQWQQLNAAGTAWLAAAVAQTGEESGSVVKRLGLTAFRLALLLTLVRTFEYGEQPAQLTCEEADFTTALALADVYRAHALALFDRMPRPVLMSGRRAAKASQEVRVRELHAQGLSLREIEEQTGVPFNTARRWLQA
;
A
#
# COMPACT_ATOMS: atom_id res chain seq x y z
N MET A 1 12.08 51.61 11.43
CA MET A 1 11.85 52.28 12.70
C MET A 1 10.37 52.54 12.81
N LEU A 2 9.68 51.67 13.48
CA LEU A 2 8.37 51.89 14.07
C LEU A 2 8.34 51.06 15.34
N ASN A 3 7.97 51.69 16.40
CA ASN A 3 8.31 51.43 17.79
C ASN A 3 7.38 50.37 18.40
N LEU A 4 7.94 49.49 19.19
CA LEU A 4 7.31 48.38 19.89
C LEU A 4 6.72 48.75 21.25
N ASN A 5 6.04 49.91 21.38
CA ASN A 5 5.60 50.42 22.70
C ASN A 5 4.18 50.99 22.77
N ASP A 6 3.23 50.50 21.95
CA ASP A 6 1.83 50.96 22.10
C ASP A 6 0.84 49.80 22.10
N LEU A 7 0.92 48.95 23.13
CA LEU A 7 -0.13 47.95 23.41
C LEU A 7 -0.11 47.48 24.87
N GLU A 8 -0.01 48.43 25.79
CA GLU A 8 -0.38 48.26 27.19
C GLU A 8 -1.33 49.40 27.58
N ALA A 9 -2.64 49.18 27.48
CA ALA A 9 -3.65 49.82 28.30
C ALA A 9 -5.09 49.45 27.82
N ALA A 10 -5.64 48.38 28.34
CA ALA A 10 -7.11 48.26 28.57
C ALA A 10 -7.37 47.02 29.41
N THR A 11 -7.05 47.11 30.69
CA THR A 11 -7.59 46.22 31.73
C THR A 11 -8.75 46.92 32.42
N ALA A 12 -9.87 46.21 32.52
CA ALA A 12 -10.71 46.00 33.70
C ALA A 12 -12.21 46.13 33.41
N PRO A 13 -13.10 45.61 34.29
CA PRO A 13 -14.02 44.55 33.93
C PRO A 13 -15.50 45.03 34.03
N ARG A 14 -16.44 44.41 33.33
CA ARG A 14 -17.85 44.56 33.62
C ARG A 14 -18.70 43.32 33.48
N ASN A 15 -19.25 42.96 34.62
CA ASN A 15 -20.59 42.42 34.88
C ASN A 15 -20.91 40.97 34.56
N SER A 16 -21.04 40.26 35.69
CA SER A 16 -21.90 39.12 35.98
C SER A 16 -23.28 39.18 35.34
N GLU A 17 -23.64 38.23 34.50
CA GLU A 17 -24.99 37.80 34.26
C GLU A 17 -25.20 36.35 34.61
N LYS A 18 -26.19 36.13 35.47
CA LYS A 18 -26.61 34.83 36.01
C LYS A 18 -27.26 34.00 34.92
N LEU A 19 -26.79 32.77 34.73
CA LEU A 19 -27.53 31.71 34.03
C LEU A 19 -28.44 30.98 35.00
N PRO A 20 -29.66 30.63 34.57
CA PRO A 20 -30.61 29.86 35.37
C PRO A 20 -30.26 28.39 35.46
N PRO A 21 -30.73 27.66 36.48
CA PRO A 21 -30.46 26.24 36.62
C PRO A 21 -31.34 25.43 35.67
N SER A 22 -30.71 24.58 34.85
CA SER A 22 -31.44 23.54 34.13
C SER A 22 -31.18 22.19 34.79
N ASP A 23 -32.10 21.80 35.64
CA ASP A 23 -32.36 20.41 35.96
C ASP A 23 -32.74 19.66 34.69
N LYS A 24 -31.90 18.71 34.27
CA LYS A 24 -32.33 17.50 33.58
C LYS A 24 -31.40 16.37 33.95
N SER A 25 -31.90 15.50 34.78
CA SER A 25 -31.43 14.16 35.06
C SER A 25 -30.98 13.45 33.77
N VAL A 26 -29.69 13.18 33.66
CA VAL A 26 -29.15 12.21 32.72
C VAL A 26 -29.03 10.90 33.45
N ALA A 27 -29.70 9.90 32.92
CA ALA A 27 -29.71 8.53 33.39
C ALA A 27 -28.31 8.02 33.60
N SER A 28 -28.13 7.34 34.74
CA SER A 28 -26.94 6.59 35.12
C SER A 28 -26.52 5.64 33.99
N VAL A 29 -25.35 5.89 33.40
CA VAL A 29 -24.61 4.89 32.63
C VAL A 29 -23.91 4.01 33.64
N ALA A 30 -24.15 2.73 33.50
CA ALA A 30 -23.72 1.66 34.35
C ALA A 30 -22.21 1.68 34.66
N ASP A 31 -21.87 1.28 35.88
CA ASP A 31 -20.61 0.84 36.45
C ASP A 31 -19.44 0.69 35.44
N SER A 32 -18.62 1.72 35.33
CA SER A 32 -17.23 1.62 34.90
C SER A 32 -16.47 0.98 36.06
N ALA A 33 -16.15 -0.30 35.95
CA ALA A 33 -15.23 -0.96 36.87
C ALA A 33 -13.94 -0.13 36.93
N ALA A 34 -13.57 0.34 38.11
CA ALA A 34 -12.37 1.12 38.34
C ALA A 34 -11.15 0.32 37.82
N VAL A 35 -10.42 0.90 36.89
CA VAL A 35 -9.20 0.29 36.34
C VAL A 35 -8.16 0.29 37.45
N PRO A 36 -7.59 -0.88 37.86
CA PRO A 36 -6.66 -0.96 39.01
C PRO A 36 -5.41 -0.10 38.79
N ALA A 37 -4.81 0.43 39.85
CA ALA A 37 -3.53 1.15 39.81
C ALA A 37 -2.41 0.34 39.12
N GLU A 38 -2.52 -0.98 39.13
CA GLU A 38 -1.66 -1.93 38.43
C GLU A 38 -1.68 -1.74 36.90
N ALA A 39 -2.80 -1.26 36.32
CA ALA A 39 -2.91 -1.03 34.89
C ALA A 39 -1.97 0.08 34.40
N LEU A 40 -1.85 1.18 35.15
CA LEU A 40 -0.91 2.25 34.83
C LEU A 40 0.54 1.75 34.94
N ALA A 41 0.89 1.05 36.00
CA ALA A 41 2.24 0.48 36.19
C ALA A 41 2.61 -0.49 35.05
N TRP A 42 1.68 -1.33 34.65
CA TRP A 42 1.85 -2.23 33.51
C TRP A 42 2.03 -1.48 32.19
N CYS A 43 1.19 -0.47 31.90
CA CYS A 43 1.31 0.35 30.70
C CYS A 43 2.66 1.05 30.61
N LEU A 44 3.16 1.60 31.71
CA LEU A 44 4.47 2.24 31.79
C LEU A 44 5.59 1.24 31.49
N ALA A 45 5.58 0.07 32.12
CA ALA A 45 6.58 -0.98 31.92
C ALA A 45 6.59 -1.48 30.46
N GLN A 46 5.42 -1.73 29.87
CA GLN A 46 5.31 -2.18 28.49
C GLN A 46 5.80 -1.11 27.50
N HIS A 47 5.42 0.17 27.73
CA HIS A 47 5.84 1.25 26.88
C HIS A 47 7.36 1.45 26.92
N GLU A 48 7.97 1.40 28.10
CA GLU A 48 9.43 1.49 28.25
C GLU A 48 10.16 0.27 27.66
N GLN A 49 9.57 -0.92 27.76
CA GLN A 49 10.15 -2.12 27.14
C GLN A 49 10.19 -2.03 25.61
N HIS A 50 9.17 -1.45 24.97
CA HIS A 50 9.07 -1.36 23.51
C HIS A 50 9.73 -0.12 22.90
N HIS A 51 9.71 1.00 23.61
CA HIS A 51 10.19 2.29 23.10
C HIS A 51 11.45 2.81 23.81
N GLY A 52 11.94 2.07 24.81
CA GLY A 52 13.02 2.52 25.66
C GLY A 52 12.59 3.60 26.66
N PRO A 53 13.54 4.10 27.50
CA PRO A 53 13.28 5.21 28.40
C PRO A 53 13.02 6.51 27.61
N LEU A 54 12.51 7.54 28.31
CA LEU A 54 12.25 8.84 27.69
C LEU A 54 13.51 9.33 26.93
N PRO A 55 13.41 9.59 25.61
CA PRO A 55 14.57 10.01 24.81
C PRO A 55 15.05 11.41 25.16
N GLY A 56 16.24 11.79 24.69
CA GLY A 56 16.79 13.14 24.80
C GLY A 56 15.98 14.20 24.03
N ALA A 57 16.49 15.42 23.99
CA ALA A 57 15.85 16.54 23.30
C ALA A 57 15.50 16.17 21.85
N GLY A 58 14.26 16.43 21.43
CA GLY A 58 13.76 16.18 20.06
C GLY A 58 12.81 14.97 19.91
N GLY A 59 12.77 14.01 20.85
CA GLY A 59 11.90 12.83 20.78
C GLY A 59 10.84 12.72 21.89
N ARG A 60 10.91 13.56 22.92
CA ARG A 60 10.12 13.45 24.15
C ARG A 60 8.61 13.56 23.95
N ASN A 61 8.18 14.52 23.12
CA ASN A 61 6.76 14.74 22.83
C ASN A 61 6.15 13.56 22.06
N SER A 62 6.87 12.98 21.11
CA SER A 62 6.41 11.80 20.36
C SER A 62 6.32 10.57 21.27
N TRP A 63 7.30 10.36 22.14
CA TRP A 63 7.32 9.27 23.11
C TRP A 63 6.16 9.39 24.10
N LEU A 64 5.93 10.59 24.67
CA LEU A 64 4.83 10.85 25.59
C LEU A 64 3.46 10.75 24.91
N THR A 65 3.36 11.17 23.66
CA THR A 65 2.16 11.01 22.84
C THR A 65 1.79 9.53 22.70
N ALA A 66 2.76 8.69 22.33
CA ALA A 66 2.55 7.26 22.20
C ALA A 66 2.14 6.60 23.54
N LEU A 67 2.75 6.99 24.64
CA LEU A 67 2.36 6.53 25.98
C LEU A 67 0.92 6.94 26.34
N ALA A 68 0.54 8.20 26.08
CA ALA A 68 -0.79 8.70 26.37
C ALA A 68 -1.88 7.98 25.55
N TYR A 69 -1.59 7.67 24.28
CA TYR A 69 -2.44 6.83 23.44
C TYR A 69 -2.60 5.43 24.04
N PHE A 70 -1.49 4.79 24.39
CA PHE A 70 -1.47 3.43 24.91
C PHE A 70 -2.25 3.32 26.23
N CYS A 71 -2.08 4.28 27.14
CA CYS A 71 -2.82 4.34 28.40
C CYS A 71 -4.32 4.60 28.17
N ASN A 72 -4.67 5.53 27.27
CA ASN A 72 -6.05 5.83 26.95
C ASN A 72 -6.81 4.60 26.38
N GLU A 73 -6.23 3.88 25.44
CA GLU A 73 -6.83 2.65 24.88
C GLU A 73 -7.01 1.54 25.92
N ARG A 74 -6.16 1.49 26.95
CA ARG A 74 -6.27 0.52 28.07
C ARG A 74 -7.24 0.94 29.17
N GLY A 75 -7.84 2.13 29.04
CA GLY A 75 -8.82 2.66 30.00
C GLY A 75 -8.18 3.24 31.27
N VAL A 76 -6.88 3.55 31.25
CA VAL A 76 -6.22 4.25 32.36
C VAL A 76 -6.76 5.67 32.44
N PRO A 77 -7.31 6.12 33.60
CA PRO A 77 -7.79 7.50 33.74
C PRO A 77 -6.67 8.51 33.55
N VAL A 78 -6.99 9.65 32.93
CA VAL A 78 -6.02 10.73 32.73
C VAL A 78 -5.50 11.28 34.07
N ASP A 79 -6.35 11.28 35.09
CA ASP A 79 -6.01 11.76 36.43
C ASP A 79 -5.00 10.86 37.15
N ASP A 80 -4.86 9.60 36.73
CA ASP A 80 -3.83 8.67 37.22
C ASP A 80 -2.51 8.83 36.46
N LEU A 81 -2.56 8.99 35.13
CA LEU A 81 -1.38 9.13 34.28
C LEU A 81 -0.67 10.47 34.49
N LEU A 82 -1.42 11.56 34.57
CA LEU A 82 -0.89 12.92 34.50
C LEU A 82 0.06 13.27 35.67
N PRO A 83 -0.28 12.99 36.94
CA PRO A 83 0.64 13.24 38.07
C PRO A 83 1.94 12.45 37.96
N VAL A 84 1.86 11.20 37.50
CA VAL A 84 3.04 10.34 37.31
C VAL A 84 3.91 10.89 36.17
N ALA A 85 3.32 11.31 35.07
CA ALA A 85 4.05 11.87 33.94
C ALA A 85 4.75 13.18 34.30
N GLU A 86 4.08 14.10 35.01
CA GLU A 86 4.65 15.35 35.48
C GLU A 86 5.78 15.12 36.50
N SER A 87 5.56 14.23 37.49
CA SER A 87 6.56 13.94 38.50
C SER A 87 7.81 13.24 37.95
N ARG A 88 7.65 12.35 36.98
CA ARG A 88 8.74 11.49 36.49
C ARG A 88 9.57 12.12 35.39
N TRP A 89 8.98 12.98 34.53
CA TRP A 89 9.62 13.45 33.32
C TRP A 89 9.71 14.97 33.18
N ALA A 90 9.14 15.78 34.08
CA ALA A 90 9.31 17.23 34.01
C ALA A 90 10.78 17.62 34.27
N GLN A 91 11.30 18.45 33.36
CA GLN A 91 12.67 18.96 33.36
C GLN A 91 12.65 20.44 32.93
N PRO A 92 13.73 21.23 33.15
CA PRO A 92 13.75 22.64 32.74
C PRO A 92 13.46 22.89 31.26
N ASP A 93 13.85 21.97 30.39
CA ASP A 93 13.63 22.00 28.93
C ASP A 93 12.48 21.09 28.45
N PHE A 94 11.69 20.52 29.36
CA PHE A 94 10.48 19.75 29.12
C PHE A 94 9.50 19.94 30.27
N THR A 95 8.75 21.02 30.24
CA THR A 95 7.99 21.52 31.38
C THR A 95 6.76 20.67 31.70
N ALA A 96 6.33 20.66 32.97
CA ALA A 96 5.07 20.03 33.40
C ALA A 96 3.86 20.55 32.57
N LEU A 97 3.87 21.83 32.18
CA LEU A 97 2.83 22.42 31.35
C LEU A 97 2.79 21.80 29.95
N GLU A 98 3.93 21.50 29.36
CA GLU A 98 4.05 20.84 28.05
C GLU A 98 3.59 19.39 28.14
N ILE A 99 3.99 18.65 29.18
CA ILE A 99 3.51 17.28 29.48
C ILE A 99 2.00 17.28 29.60
N ARG A 100 1.44 18.17 30.41
CA ARG A 100 0.00 18.30 30.64
C ARG A 100 -0.75 18.59 29.34
N ARG A 101 -0.27 19.51 28.52
CA ARG A 101 -0.88 19.86 27.24
C ARG A 101 -0.89 18.67 26.29
N THR A 102 0.18 17.90 26.20
CA THR A 102 0.32 16.72 25.36
C THR A 102 -0.64 15.62 25.80
N VAL A 103 -0.61 15.23 27.08
CA VAL A 103 -1.46 14.15 27.62
C VAL A 103 -2.95 14.49 27.51
N LEU A 104 -3.36 15.67 27.98
CA LEU A 104 -4.77 16.11 27.90
C LEU A 104 -5.25 16.26 26.44
N GLY A 105 -4.36 16.69 25.55
CA GLY A 105 -4.65 16.81 24.12
C GLY A 105 -5.01 15.45 23.50
N ILE A 106 -4.30 14.39 23.86
CA ILE A 106 -4.57 13.02 23.38
C ILE A 106 -5.89 12.51 23.97
N TYR A 107 -6.07 12.56 25.28
CA TYR A 107 -7.29 12.05 25.92
C TYR A 107 -8.57 12.74 25.44
N ARG A 108 -8.51 14.04 25.12
CA ARG A 108 -9.66 14.76 24.52
C ARG A 108 -9.93 14.33 23.09
N ARG A 109 -8.90 14.26 22.27
CA ARG A 109 -9.02 13.89 20.85
C ARG A 109 -9.46 12.45 20.65
N GLU A 110 -8.97 11.56 21.49
CA GLU A 110 -9.20 10.12 21.40
C GLU A 110 -10.18 9.60 22.48
N SER A 111 -11.07 10.46 22.95
CA SER A 111 -12.05 10.09 23.99
C SER A 111 -12.94 8.91 23.58
N ALA A 112 -13.28 8.77 22.30
CA ALA A 112 -14.05 7.65 21.77
C ALA A 112 -13.30 6.29 21.82
N ARG A 113 -11.98 6.33 22.00
CA ARG A 113 -11.14 5.12 22.10
C ARG A 113 -10.76 4.78 23.53
N HIS A 114 -11.24 5.54 24.52
CA HIS A 114 -10.95 5.26 25.93
C HIS A 114 -11.45 3.87 26.33
N GLY A 115 -10.55 3.01 26.81
CA GLY A 115 -10.89 1.65 27.24
C GLY A 115 -11.32 0.70 26.12
N CYS A 116 -11.06 1.02 24.84
CA CYS A 116 -11.39 0.11 23.73
C CYS A 116 -10.61 -1.21 23.74
N GLN A 117 -9.50 -1.27 24.48
CA GLN A 117 -8.70 -2.45 24.76
C GLN A 117 -8.43 -2.55 26.27
N PRO A 118 -9.42 -2.87 27.12
CA PRO A 118 -9.27 -2.80 28.57
C PRO A 118 -8.16 -3.72 29.07
N TRP A 119 -7.39 -3.21 30.02
CA TRP A 119 -6.37 -3.98 30.71
C TRP A 119 -7.00 -5.12 31.50
N GLN A 120 -6.40 -6.31 31.45
CA GLN A 120 -6.79 -7.47 32.24
C GLN A 120 -5.58 -7.94 33.05
N ALA A 121 -5.73 -8.07 34.36
CA ALA A 121 -4.70 -8.61 35.22
C ALA A 121 -4.31 -10.03 34.77
N ALA A 122 -3.01 -10.30 34.66
CA ALA A 122 -2.52 -11.64 34.42
C ALA A 122 -2.92 -12.51 35.64
N ARG A 123 -3.77 -13.53 35.42
CA ARG A 123 -4.08 -14.53 36.46
C ARG A 123 -2.78 -15.21 36.87
N SER A 124 -2.42 -15.12 38.13
CA SER A 124 -1.29 -15.82 38.74
C SER A 124 -1.42 -17.32 38.48
N LEU A 125 -0.50 -17.86 37.71
CA LEU A 125 -0.34 -19.30 37.55
C LEU A 125 0.47 -19.83 38.75
N SER A 126 -0.17 -20.57 39.66
CA SER A 126 0.52 -21.47 40.57
C SER A 126 1.18 -22.60 39.77
N PRO A 127 2.38 -23.07 40.17
CA PRO A 127 3.10 -24.08 39.39
C PRO A 127 2.48 -25.47 39.61
N GLU A 128 1.86 -26.02 38.57
CA GLU A 128 1.55 -27.44 38.45
C GLU A 128 2.66 -28.17 37.66
N PRO A 129 2.95 -29.46 37.97
CA PRO A 129 4.05 -30.19 37.35
C PRO A 129 3.81 -30.48 35.86
N PRO A 130 4.86 -30.76 35.06
CA PRO A 130 4.81 -30.71 33.63
C PRO A 130 3.94 -31.82 33.02
N ALA A 131 2.77 -31.46 32.58
CA ALA A 131 1.96 -32.25 31.65
C ALA A 131 2.29 -31.85 30.22
N THR A 132 2.33 -32.81 29.34
CA THR A 132 2.53 -32.74 27.89
C THR A 132 1.82 -31.52 27.26
N PRO A 133 2.47 -30.73 26.39
CA PRO A 133 1.90 -29.51 25.87
C PRO A 133 0.65 -29.80 25.03
N PRO A 134 -0.53 -29.24 25.37
CA PRO A 134 -1.66 -29.26 24.46
C PRO A 134 -1.39 -28.29 23.32
N ALA A 135 -1.70 -28.71 22.11
CA ALA A 135 -1.67 -27.91 20.91
C ALA A 135 -2.37 -26.53 21.09
N PRO A 136 -1.87 -25.44 20.50
CA PRO A 136 -2.42 -24.10 20.70
C PRO A 136 -3.88 -24.05 20.27
N ARG A 137 -4.79 -23.90 21.24
CA ARG A 137 -6.22 -23.66 20.94
C ARG A 137 -6.38 -22.25 20.39
N ARG A 138 -6.43 -22.15 19.07
CA ARG A 138 -7.01 -21.03 18.34
C ARG A 138 -8.43 -20.80 18.89
N ARG A 139 -8.75 -19.61 19.39
CA ARG A 139 -10.16 -19.22 19.58
C ARG A 139 -10.84 -19.23 18.20
N GLN A 140 -11.53 -20.29 17.92
CA GLN A 140 -12.44 -20.35 16.80
C GLN A 140 -13.66 -19.47 17.14
N ALA A 141 -13.88 -18.44 16.32
CA ALA A 141 -15.22 -17.91 16.16
C ALA A 141 -16.10 -19.10 15.68
N ALA A 142 -17.16 -19.37 16.42
CA ALA A 142 -18.08 -20.44 16.07
C ALA A 142 -18.66 -20.18 14.67
N GLY A 143 -18.45 -21.11 13.74
CA GLY A 143 -19.41 -21.26 12.65
C GLY A 143 -18.94 -21.26 11.20
N SER A 144 -17.65 -21.44 10.89
CA SER A 144 -17.30 -21.86 9.51
C SER A 144 -16.20 -22.91 9.57
N PRO A 145 -16.29 -24.02 8.80
CA PRO A 145 -15.17 -24.94 8.67
C PRO A 145 -13.94 -24.16 8.20
N PRO A 146 -12.71 -24.57 8.61
CA PRO A 146 -11.51 -23.94 8.08
C PRO A 146 -11.54 -23.98 6.56
N PRO A 147 -11.19 -22.88 5.88
CA PRO A 147 -11.15 -22.89 4.42
C PRO A 147 -10.22 -24.02 3.97
N LEU A 148 -10.66 -24.79 2.97
CA LEU A 148 -9.85 -25.84 2.36
C LEU A 148 -8.49 -25.26 1.94
N PRO A 149 -7.39 -26.05 1.98
CA PRO A 149 -6.09 -25.59 1.51
C PRO A 149 -6.18 -24.98 0.12
N LEU A 150 -5.38 -23.95 -0.15
CA LEU A 150 -5.34 -23.29 -1.46
C LEU A 150 -4.55 -24.19 -2.43
N GLU A 151 -5.26 -25.01 -3.19
CA GLU A 151 -4.66 -25.81 -4.26
C GLU A 151 -4.54 -24.95 -5.52
N THR A 152 -3.33 -24.62 -5.90
CA THR A 152 -3.01 -23.83 -7.10
C THR A 152 -1.89 -24.50 -7.88
N PRO A 153 -1.86 -24.38 -9.22
CA PRO A 153 -0.79 -24.99 -10.04
C PRO A 153 0.57 -24.36 -9.76
N THR A 154 1.65 -25.10 -10.02
CA THR A 154 2.99 -24.56 -10.18
C THR A 154 3.22 -24.20 -11.65
N ILE A 155 4.23 -23.34 -11.91
CA ILE A 155 4.64 -23.05 -13.28
C ILE A 155 5.26 -24.33 -13.87
N PRO A 156 4.79 -24.83 -15.03
CA PRO A 156 5.28 -26.06 -15.61
C PRO A 156 6.78 -26.06 -15.91
N ALA A 157 7.45 -27.19 -15.75
CA ALA A 157 8.87 -27.33 -16.04
C ALA A 157 9.24 -26.95 -17.48
N ALA A 158 8.33 -27.20 -18.44
CA ALA A 158 8.51 -26.83 -19.85
C ALA A 158 8.63 -25.30 -20.03
N VAL A 159 7.91 -24.51 -19.20
CA VAL A 159 8.04 -23.05 -19.20
C VAL A 159 9.48 -22.64 -18.84
N TYR A 160 10.03 -23.20 -17.76
CA TYR A 160 11.40 -22.92 -17.34
C TYR A 160 12.45 -23.27 -18.42
N ALA A 161 12.26 -24.40 -19.13
CA ALA A 161 13.16 -24.81 -20.21
C ALA A 161 13.11 -23.85 -21.41
N ALA A 162 11.96 -23.19 -21.65
CA ALA A 162 11.77 -22.27 -22.75
C ALA A 162 12.11 -20.80 -22.41
N LEU A 163 12.30 -20.45 -21.12
CA LEU A 163 12.67 -19.10 -20.70
C LEU A 163 14.00 -18.66 -21.34
N PRO A 164 14.22 -17.35 -21.57
CA PRO A 164 15.53 -16.80 -21.77
C PRO A 164 16.54 -17.25 -20.69
N VAL A 165 17.78 -17.53 -21.08
CA VAL A 165 18.85 -18.08 -20.20
C VAL A 165 19.05 -17.21 -18.96
N PHE A 166 18.97 -15.88 -19.11
CA PHE A 166 19.05 -14.96 -17.98
C PHE A 166 17.98 -15.26 -16.91
N LEU A 167 16.74 -15.49 -17.31
CA LEU A 167 15.64 -15.82 -16.39
C LEU A 167 15.80 -17.21 -15.79
N GLN A 168 16.30 -18.19 -16.57
CA GLN A 168 16.65 -19.52 -16.04
C GLN A 168 17.70 -19.39 -14.93
N ARG A 169 18.75 -18.59 -15.14
CA ARG A 169 19.79 -18.32 -14.14
C ARG A 169 19.21 -17.66 -12.89
N CYS A 170 18.28 -16.71 -13.01
CA CYS A 170 17.62 -16.12 -11.85
C CYS A 170 16.90 -17.16 -10.97
N CYS A 171 16.32 -18.21 -11.58
CA CYS A 171 15.55 -19.24 -10.89
C CYS A 171 16.40 -20.43 -10.39
N ALA A 172 17.57 -20.66 -10.99
CA ALA A 172 18.41 -21.85 -10.75
C ALA A 172 18.78 -22.11 -9.26
N PRO A 173 19.06 -21.09 -8.41
CA PRO A 173 19.43 -21.33 -7.02
C PRO A 173 18.29 -21.80 -6.12
N PHE A 174 17.04 -21.82 -6.60
CA PHE A 174 15.86 -22.14 -5.80
C PHE A 174 15.43 -23.59 -6.02
N PRO A 175 15.50 -24.45 -4.98
CA PRO A 175 15.34 -25.89 -5.14
C PRO A 175 13.89 -26.32 -5.34
N THR A 176 12.93 -25.60 -4.73
CA THR A 176 11.51 -25.96 -4.82
C THR A 176 10.80 -25.23 -5.96
N GLU A 177 9.78 -25.86 -6.55
CA GLU A 177 8.97 -25.24 -7.60
C GLU A 177 8.39 -23.90 -7.13
N ARG A 178 7.79 -23.87 -5.93
CA ARG A 178 7.19 -22.64 -5.39
C ARG A 178 8.20 -21.51 -5.20
N GLU A 179 9.43 -21.81 -4.73
CA GLU A 179 10.47 -20.78 -4.62
C GLU A 179 10.90 -20.25 -6.00
N ARG A 180 11.02 -21.14 -7.01
CA ARG A 180 11.32 -20.74 -8.39
C ARG A 180 10.22 -19.88 -8.99
N ASP A 181 8.96 -20.25 -8.77
CA ASP A 181 7.79 -19.51 -9.25
C ASP A 181 7.73 -18.11 -8.64
N VAL A 182 7.97 -17.99 -7.33
CA VAL A 182 8.05 -16.69 -6.63
C VAL A 182 9.18 -15.85 -7.18
N MET A 183 10.35 -16.45 -7.39
CA MET A 183 11.50 -15.75 -7.96
C MET A 183 11.22 -15.27 -9.40
N LEU A 184 10.68 -16.12 -10.25
CA LEU A 184 10.32 -15.77 -11.63
C LEU A 184 9.28 -14.64 -11.66
N THR A 185 8.21 -14.78 -10.90
CA THR A 185 7.15 -13.75 -10.82
C THR A 185 7.70 -12.39 -10.37
N GLY A 186 8.55 -12.40 -9.33
CA GLY A 186 9.24 -11.20 -8.85
C GLY A 186 10.18 -10.61 -9.90
N THR A 187 10.99 -11.44 -10.54
CA THR A 187 11.96 -11.02 -11.57
C THR A 187 11.25 -10.36 -12.76
N LEU A 188 10.19 -10.99 -13.29
CA LEU A 188 9.41 -10.44 -14.40
C LEU A 188 8.84 -9.06 -14.04
N SER A 189 8.32 -8.92 -12.82
CA SER A 189 7.76 -7.65 -12.37
C SER A 189 8.81 -6.55 -12.19
N ILE A 190 9.99 -6.88 -11.67
CA ILE A 190 11.09 -5.91 -11.54
C ILE A 190 11.61 -5.51 -12.92
N LEU A 191 11.89 -6.48 -13.80
CA LEU A 191 12.37 -6.18 -15.15
C LEU A 191 11.36 -5.37 -15.96
N SER A 192 10.05 -5.59 -15.75
CA SER A 192 9.00 -4.83 -16.44
C SER A 192 9.05 -3.33 -16.17
N GLY A 193 9.58 -2.91 -15.02
CA GLY A 193 9.80 -1.51 -14.67
C GLY A 193 11.18 -0.96 -15.07
N CYS A 194 12.09 -1.85 -15.48
CA CYS A 194 13.45 -1.45 -15.88
C CYS A 194 13.57 -0.98 -17.33
N PHE A 195 12.60 -1.32 -18.18
CA PHE A 195 12.64 -1.04 -19.63
C PHE A 195 11.51 -0.12 -20.10
N PRO A 196 11.54 1.16 -19.76
CA PRO A 196 10.47 2.11 -20.13
C PRO A 196 10.39 2.36 -21.64
N GLN A 197 11.43 2.03 -22.39
CA GLN A 197 11.45 2.15 -23.85
C GLN A 197 10.83 0.94 -24.57
N LEU A 198 10.57 -0.17 -23.84
CA LEU A 198 9.93 -1.36 -24.41
C LEU A 198 8.43 -1.12 -24.57
N GLN A 199 7.92 -1.30 -25.78
CA GLN A 199 6.52 -1.05 -26.10
C GLN A 199 6.00 -1.95 -27.21
N GLY A 200 4.69 -2.05 -27.30
CA GLY A 200 3.98 -2.72 -28.39
C GLY A 200 2.60 -2.12 -28.60
N LEU A 201 1.94 -2.49 -29.68
CA LEU A 201 0.58 -2.06 -29.99
C LEU A 201 -0.42 -3.13 -29.53
N TYR A 202 -1.34 -2.75 -28.64
CA TYR A 202 -2.40 -3.62 -28.14
C TYR A 202 -3.74 -2.87 -28.16
N ASP A 203 -4.76 -3.43 -28.82
CA ASP A 203 -6.09 -2.84 -28.93
C ASP A 203 -6.07 -1.33 -29.33
N GLY A 204 -5.26 -1.02 -30.34
CA GLY A 204 -5.11 0.34 -30.88
C GLY A 204 -4.28 1.30 -30.01
N ALA A 205 -3.82 0.89 -28.84
CA ALA A 205 -3.00 1.71 -27.93
C ALA A 205 -1.56 1.22 -27.84
N THR A 206 -0.60 2.14 -27.74
CA THR A 206 0.79 1.81 -27.42
C THR A 206 0.90 1.51 -25.94
N VAL A 207 1.35 0.31 -25.56
CA VAL A 207 1.51 -0.14 -24.19
C VAL A 207 2.96 -0.51 -23.88
N GLY A 208 3.40 -0.24 -22.65
CA GLY A 208 4.68 -0.72 -22.10
C GLY A 208 4.55 -2.10 -21.47
N ALA A 209 5.68 -2.66 -21.06
CA ALA A 209 5.74 -4.00 -20.45
C ALA A 209 5.40 -4.03 -18.94
N ASN A 210 4.98 -2.92 -18.34
CA ASN A 210 4.77 -2.78 -16.90
C ASN A 210 3.79 -3.83 -16.34
N LEU A 211 4.21 -4.55 -15.29
CA LEU A 211 3.43 -5.59 -14.63
C LEU A 211 3.14 -5.22 -13.17
N PHE A 212 1.98 -5.64 -12.70
CA PHE A 212 1.62 -5.63 -11.29
C PHE A 212 1.54 -7.08 -10.82
N SER A 213 2.36 -7.49 -9.85
CA SER A 213 2.34 -8.83 -9.28
C SER A 213 2.12 -8.83 -7.78
N PHE A 214 1.44 -9.86 -7.30
CA PHE A 214 1.21 -10.06 -5.89
C PHE A 214 1.38 -11.55 -5.53
N THR A 215 2.50 -11.87 -4.89
CA THR A 215 2.73 -13.22 -4.36
C THR A 215 2.10 -13.34 -2.98
N VAL A 216 1.19 -14.29 -2.82
CA VAL A 216 0.35 -14.46 -1.63
C VAL A 216 0.62 -15.83 -1.00
N ALA A 217 1.12 -15.84 0.23
CA ALA A 217 1.26 -17.08 1.01
C ALA A 217 1.23 -16.76 2.51
N PRO A 218 0.92 -17.73 3.38
CA PRO A 218 1.02 -17.57 4.82
C PRO A 218 2.40 -17.07 5.27
N ALA A 219 2.51 -16.60 6.51
CA ALA A 219 3.79 -16.18 7.06
C ALA A 219 4.80 -17.34 7.05
N ALA A 220 6.07 -17.04 6.79
CA ALA A 220 7.18 -18.00 6.73
C ALA A 220 7.09 -19.09 5.63
N ASN A 221 6.23 -18.94 4.61
CA ASN A 221 6.01 -19.94 3.56
C ASN A 221 6.79 -19.68 2.26
N GLY A 222 8.05 -19.22 2.33
CA GLY A 222 8.93 -19.18 1.15
C GLY A 222 8.76 -17.97 0.22
N LYS A 223 8.11 -16.88 0.66
CA LYS A 223 7.91 -15.65 -0.14
C LYS A 223 9.17 -14.82 -0.37
N GLY A 224 10.31 -15.18 0.20
CA GLY A 224 11.53 -14.38 0.21
C GLY A 224 12.20 -14.15 -1.17
N GLY A 225 11.74 -14.80 -2.23
CA GLY A 225 12.26 -14.65 -3.59
C GLY A 225 12.20 -13.22 -4.11
N LEU A 226 11.18 -12.42 -3.72
CA LEU A 226 11.04 -11.03 -4.16
C LEU A 226 12.21 -10.15 -3.72
N ALA A 227 12.80 -10.40 -2.53
CA ALA A 227 13.97 -9.63 -2.08
C ALA A 227 15.18 -9.85 -3.01
N TRP A 228 15.36 -11.07 -3.53
CA TRP A 228 16.39 -11.37 -4.52
C TRP A 228 16.06 -10.76 -5.88
N ALA A 229 14.81 -10.80 -6.31
CA ALA A 229 14.38 -10.14 -7.55
C ALA A 229 14.63 -8.62 -7.49
N ARG A 230 14.32 -7.97 -6.37
CA ARG A 230 14.60 -6.54 -6.15
C ARG A 230 16.09 -6.22 -6.29
N ARG A 231 16.97 -7.14 -5.85
CA ARG A 231 18.42 -6.94 -5.92
C ARG A 231 18.93 -6.78 -7.36
N LEU A 232 18.27 -7.42 -8.34
CA LEU A 232 18.66 -7.37 -9.74
C LEU A 232 18.76 -5.95 -10.31
N ALA A 233 17.85 -5.03 -9.94
CA ALA A 233 17.88 -3.66 -10.44
C ALA A 233 18.40 -2.65 -9.38
N TYR A 234 18.91 -3.13 -8.24
CA TYR A 234 19.36 -2.25 -7.15
C TYR A 234 20.60 -1.41 -7.51
N PRO A 235 21.60 -1.91 -8.26
CA PRO A 235 22.72 -1.07 -8.70
C PRO A 235 22.27 0.13 -9.56
N TRP A 236 21.31 -0.09 -10.48
CA TRP A 236 20.73 0.99 -11.26
C TRP A 236 19.99 2.01 -10.40
N HIS A 237 19.18 1.54 -9.45
CA HIS A 237 18.52 2.41 -8.47
C HIS A 237 19.55 3.27 -7.71
N LYS A 238 20.63 2.66 -7.22
CA LYS A 238 21.70 3.38 -6.52
C LYS A 238 22.36 4.45 -7.40
N ALA A 239 22.61 4.14 -8.65
CA ALA A 239 23.22 5.09 -9.59
C ALA A 239 22.32 6.33 -9.79
N LEU A 240 21.00 6.14 -10.00
CA LEU A 240 20.04 7.22 -10.12
C LEU A 240 19.98 8.08 -8.86
N VAL A 241 19.89 7.46 -7.68
CA VAL A 241 19.85 8.19 -6.40
C VAL A 241 21.15 8.95 -6.15
N GLN A 242 22.30 8.38 -6.49
CA GLN A 242 23.60 9.05 -6.34
C GLN A 242 23.69 10.25 -7.26
N GLN A 243 23.29 10.11 -8.51
CA GLN A 243 23.24 11.21 -9.48
C GLN A 243 22.33 12.33 -8.97
N SER A 244 21.11 12.00 -8.53
CA SER A 244 20.16 13.00 -8.03
C SER A 244 20.68 13.74 -6.79
N ARG A 245 21.41 13.06 -5.91
CA ARG A 245 22.05 13.71 -4.76
C ARG A 245 23.17 14.67 -5.18
N GLN A 246 23.94 14.33 -6.19
CA GLN A 246 24.96 15.22 -6.74
C GLN A 246 24.32 16.47 -7.37
N GLU A 247 23.28 16.29 -8.19
CA GLU A 247 22.53 17.40 -8.78
C GLU A 247 21.90 18.31 -7.72
N GLN A 248 21.40 17.76 -6.60
CA GLN A 248 20.90 18.56 -5.46
C GLN A 248 22.01 19.37 -4.79
N GLN A 249 23.19 18.77 -4.55
CA GLN A 249 24.34 19.48 -3.96
C GLN A 249 24.81 20.62 -4.87
N GLU A 250 24.89 20.40 -6.17
CA GLU A 250 25.23 21.44 -7.15
C GLU A 250 24.19 22.59 -7.14
N HIS A 251 22.91 22.23 -7.06
CA HIS A 251 21.83 23.21 -6.97
C HIS A 251 21.92 24.05 -5.68
N GLU A 252 22.23 23.45 -4.54
CA GLU A 252 22.42 24.16 -3.27
C GLU A 252 23.55 25.22 -3.41
N LEU A 253 24.68 24.87 -4.02
CA LEU A 253 25.77 25.83 -4.28
C LEU A 253 25.33 26.96 -5.21
N LEU A 254 24.59 26.65 -6.28
CA LEU A 254 24.05 27.65 -7.19
C LEU A 254 23.05 28.59 -6.50
N LEU A 255 22.23 28.03 -5.62
CA LEU A 255 21.24 28.81 -4.85
C LEU A 255 21.95 29.78 -3.86
N GLU A 256 23.03 29.34 -3.20
CA GLU A 256 23.83 30.19 -2.34
C GLU A 256 24.46 31.32 -3.14
N GLN A 257 25.06 31.05 -4.30
CA GLN A 257 25.63 32.06 -5.18
C GLN A 257 24.58 33.10 -5.63
N TYR A 258 23.40 32.61 -6.03
CA TYR A 258 22.28 33.46 -6.39
C TYR A 258 21.84 34.37 -5.23
N GLN A 259 21.75 33.83 -4.00
CA GLN A 259 21.41 34.60 -2.81
C GLN A 259 22.47 35.66 -2.49
N GLN A 260 23.76 35.37 -2.65
CA GLN A 260 24.85 36.30 -2.49
C GLN A 260 24.76 37.45 -3.53
N GLN A 261 24.53 37.13 -4.80
CA GLN A 261 24.33 38.11 -5.86
C GLN A 261 23.10 39.00 -5.59
N LYS A 262 21.99 38.39 -5.16
CA LYS A 262 20.77 39.12 -4.79
C LYS A 262 21.00 40.10 -3.64
N ARG A 263 21.78 39.71 -2.63
CA ARG A 263 22.16 40.60 -1.51
C ARG A 263 23.11 41.72 -1.98
N ALA A 264 24.08 41.40 -2.83
CA ALA A 264 25.06 42.38 -3.35
C ALA A 264 24.41 43.43 -4.24
N SER A 265 23.40 43.07 -5.04
CA SER A 265 22.71 44.01 -5.94
C SER A 265 21.84 45.05 -5.21
N LYS A 266 21.57 44.88 -3.90
CA LYS A 266 20.70 45.75 -3.09
C LYS A 266 19.37 46.12 -3.78
N GLY A 267 18.85 45.23 -4.63
CA GLY A 267 17.62 45.46 -5.40
C GLY A 267 17.77 46.42 -6.60
N LYS A 268 19.00 46.76 -7.00
CA LYS A 268 19.28 47.60 -8.16
C LYS A 268 19.81 46.73 -9.33
N GLY A 269 19.05 46.69 -10.41
CA GLY A 269 19.40 45.99 -11.65
C GLY A 269 18.69 44.64 -11.84
N PRO A 270 18.72 44.07 -13.07
CA PRO A 270 18.14 42.79 -13.36
C PRO A 270 18.91 41.67 -12.66
N LEU A 271 18.21 40.85 -11.89
CA LEU A 271 18.76 39.63 -11.30
C LEU A 271 18.53 38.46 -12.27
N PRO A 272 19.45 37.49 -12.33
CA PRO A 272 19.20 36.24 -13.04
C PRO A 272 17.98 35.52 -12.43
N ALA A 273 17.37 34.62 -13.17
CA ALA A 273 16.33 33.74 -12.61
C ALA A 273 16.89 32.90 -11.47
N ALA A 274 16.08 32.64 -10.46
CA ALA A 274 16.48 31.72 -9.39
C ALA A 274 16.70 30.31 -9.98
N PRO A 275 17.73 29.56 -9.53
CA PRO A 275 17.94 28.19 -9.96
C PRO A 275 16.71 27.32 -9.62
N GLU A 276 16.24 26.53 -10.56
CA GLU A 276 15.15 25.57 -10.32
C GLU A 276 15.71 24.31 -9.65
N PRO A 277 14.98 23.72 -8.69
CA PRO A 277 15.41 22.51 -8.03
C PRO A 277 15.43 21.34 -9.02
N PRO A 278 16.50 20.51 -9.02
CA PRO A 278 16.58 19.34 -9.90
C PRO A 278 15.56 18.26 -9.49
N ALA A 279 15.17 17.45 -10.45
CA ALA A 279 14.33 16.27 -10.22
C ALA A 279 15.08 15.21 -9.39
N PHE A 280 14.43 14.62 -8.39
CA PHE A 280 15.00 13.51 -7.63
C PHE A 280 14.59 12.17 -8.22
N ARG A 281 15.47 11.59 -9.02
CA ARG A 281 15.23 10.34 -9.74
C ARG A 281 15.59 9.12 -8.90
N GLN A 282 14.71 8.11 -8.93
CA GLN A 282 14.89 6.83 -8.22
C GLN A 282 14.06 5.73 -8.89
N LEU A 283 14.62 4.54 -9.09
CA LEU A 283 13.88 3.43 -9.69
C LEU A 283 12.81 2.87 -8.73
N TYR A 284 13.21 2.57 -7.48
CA TYR A 284 12.31 2.06 -6.46
C TYR A 284 11.70 3.21 -5.66
N ILE A 285 10.40 3.38 -5.77
CA ILE A 285 9.64 4.37 -5.02
C ILE A 285 9.13 3.70 -3.74
N PRO A 286 9.36 4.28 -2.54
CA PRO A 286 8.88 3.69 -1.30
C PRO A 286 7.34 3.63 -1.26
N ALA A 287 6.77 2.46 -0.94
CA ALA A 287 5.32 2.29 -0.90
C ALA A 287 4.63 2.96 0.30
N ASN A 288 5.38 3.35 1.34
CA ASN A 288 4.90 4.15 2.45
C ASN A 288 4.86 5.67 2.15
N SER A 289 5.12 6.06 0.91
CA SER A 289 5.00 7.46 0.48
C SER A 289 3.54 7.92 0.55
N SER A 290 3.34 9.19 0.92
CA SER A 290 2.02 9.82 0.74
C SER A 290 1.66 9.88 -0.76
N ALA A 291 0.36 10.06 -1.07
CA ALA A 291 -0.08 10.22 -2.46
C ALA A 291 0.70 11.31 -3.21
N ALA A 292 0.87 12.48 -2.58
CA ALA A 292 1.65 13.57 -3.16
C ALA A 292 3.14 13.19 -3.36
N GLY A 293 3.73 12.45 -2.39
CA GLY A 293 5.11 11.98 -2.49
C GLY A 293 5.31 10.98 -3.63
N LEU A 294 4.38 10.02 -3.79
CA LEU A 294 4.41 9.07 -4.90
C LEU A 294 4.26 9.77 -6.26
N ILE A 295 3.29 10.69 -6.36
CA ILE A 295 3.04 11.43 -7.60
C ILE A 295 4.24 12.30 -7.97
N LYS A 296 4.82 13.01 -6.98
CA LYS A 296 6.06 13.77 -7.18
C LYS A 296 7.21 12.87 -7.64
N ALA A 297 7.41 11.72 -6.98
CA ALA A 297 8.47 10.78 -7.36
C ALA A 297 8.28 10.25 -8.80
N LEU A 298 7.05 9.99 -9.23
CA LEU A 298 6.74 9.63 -10.61
C LEU A 298 7.00 10.80 -11.56
N ALA A 299 6.61 12.02 -11.21
CA ALA A 299 6.86 13.20 -12.03
C ALA A 299 8.37 13.45 -12.20
N ASP A 300 9.14 13.38 -11.11
CA ASP A 300 10.61 13.51 -11.13
C ASP A 300 11.28 12.41 -11.99
N ASN A 301 10.65 11.25 -12.15
CA ASN A 301 11.10 10.13 -12.98
C ASN A 301 10.41 10.05 -14.36
N GLU A 302 9.82 11.12 -14.86
CA GLU A 302 9.11 11.11 -16.15
C GLU A 302 7.98 10.09 -16.23
N GLY A 303 7.25 9.90 -15.13
CA GLY A 303 6.15 8.94 -15.00
C GLY A 303 6.57 7.49 -14.71
N ARG A 304 7.84 7.21 -14.45
CA ARG A 304 8.41 5.85 -14.35
C ARG A 304 8.71 5.47 -12.91
N GLY A 305 8.59 4.17 -12.58
CA GLY A 305 8.99 3.67 -11.26
C GLY A 305 8.55 2.25 -10.96
N ILE A 306 9.06 1.73 -9.86
CA ILE A 306 8.70 0.41 -9.33
C ILE A 306 8.32 0.56 -7.86
N LEU A 307 7.10 0.11 -7.50
CA LEU A 307 6.75 -0.17 -6.11
C LEU A 307 7.10 -1.62 -5.81
N CYS A 308 8.05 -1.85 -4.90
CA CYS A 308 8.49 -3.21 -4.56
C CYS A 308 8.53 -3.39 -3.04
N GLU A 309 7.56 -4.15 -2.51
CA GLU A 309 7.43 -4.39 -1.07
C GLU A 309 7.27 -5.87 -0.75
N THR A 310 8.07 -6.33 0.20
CA THR A 310 8.00 -7.71 0.70
C THR A 310 6.91 -7.92 1.74
N GLU A 311 6.32 -6.83 2.26
CA GLU A 311 5.20 -6.81 3.18
C GLU A 311 4.14 -5.82 2.65
N ALA A 312 3.06 -6.36 2.08
CA ALA A 312 2.04 -5.56 1.39
C ALA A 312 1.23 -4.63 2.29
N ASP A 313 1.30 -4.79 3.62
CA ASP A 313 0.70 -3.87 4.59
C ASP A 313 1.32 -2.48 4.56
N THR A 314 2.58 -2.35 4.16
CA THR A 314 3.23 -1.06 3.90
C THR A 314 2.43 -0.24 2.87
N LEU A 315 2.04 -0.86 1.76
CA LEU A 315 1.24 -0.21 0.72
C LEU A 315 -0.21 -0.02 1.17
N SER A 316 -0.82 -1.04 1.81
CA SER A 316 -2.20 -0.94 2.27
C SER A 316 -2.38 0.14 3.34
N GLY A 317 -1.41 0.29 4.25
CA GLY A 317 -1.39 1.36 5.23
C GLY A 317 -1.33 2.75 4.61
N ALA A 318 -0.58 2.94 3.52
CA ALA A 318 -0.54 4.19 2.79
C ALA A 318 -1.85 4.50 2.06
N LEU A 319 -2.51 3.48 1.48
CA LEU A 319 -3.80 3.63 0.77
C LEU A 319 -4.99 3.89 1.71
N GLN A 320 -4.91 3.49 2.97
CA GLN A 320 -5.98 3.67 3.96
C GLN A 320 -5.95 5.05 4.67
N GLN A 321 -4.89 5.84 4.48
CA GLN A 321 -4.83 7.18 5.04
C GLN A 321 -5.78 8.13 4.30
N ASP A 322 -6.52 8.96 5.03
CA ASP A 322 -7.51 9.91 4.46
C ASP A 322 -6.93 10.85 3.38
N TRP A 323 -5.62 11.09 3.42
CA TRP A 323 -4.87 11.94 2.49
C TRP A 323 -4.00 11.14 1.50
N GLY A 324 -4.10 9.79 1.49
CA GLY A 324 -3.17 8.89 0.83
C GLY A 324 -3.77 7.94 -0.19
N ASN A 325 -5.07 7.96 -0.43
CA ASN A 325 -5.68 7.00 -1.36
C ASN A 325 -5.31 7.33 -2.81
N TYR A 326 -4.35 6.58 -3.36
CA TYR A 326 -3.93 6.65 -4.76
C TYR A 326 -4.26 5.37 -5.56
N SER A 327 -5.28 4.63 -5.13
CA SER A 327 -5.76 3.43 -5.85
C SER A 327 -6.20 3.77 -7.29
N ASP A 328 -6.74 4.96 -7.52
CA ASP A 328 -7.08 5.47 -8.84
C ASP A 328 -5.83 5.69 -9.73
N LEU A 329 -4.74 6.23 -9.16
CA LEU A 329 -3.46 6.34 -9.86
C LEU A 329 -2.93 4.96 -10.27
N LEU A 330 -2.96 3.95 -9.37
CA LEU A 330 -2.54 2.59 -9.71
C LEU A 330 -3.37 2.02 -10.87
N ARG A 331 -4.68 2.22 -10.83
CA ARG A 331 -5.58 1.75 -11.89
C ARG A 331 -5.31 2.42 -13.23
N LYS A 332 -5.05 3.72 -13.25
CA LYS A 332 -4.70 4.49 -14.45
C LYS A 332 -3.29 4.14 -14.95
N ALA A 333 -2.32 4.07 -14.04
CA ALA A 333 -0.94 3.73 -14.39
C ALA A 333 -0.82 2.33 -15.04
N PHE A 334 -1.66 1.37 -14.64
CA PHE A 334 -1.71 0.07 -15.30
C PHE A 334 -2.04 0.17 -16.79
N HIS A 335 -2.86 1.12 -17.21
CA HIS A 335 -3.24 1.36 -18.61
C HIS A 335 -2.45 2.48 -19.27
N HIS A 336 -1.47 3.08 -18.59
CA HIS A 336 -0.72 4.26 -19.03
C HIS A 336 -1.63 5.47 -19.31
N GLU A 337 -2.79 5.56 -18.62
CA GLU A 337 -3.73 6.68 -18.74
C GLU A 337 -3.18 7.92 -18.05
N PRO A 338 -3.39 9.12 -18.60
CA PRO A 338 -2.95 10.37 -18.00
C PRO A 338 -3.50 10.55 -16.58
N TYR A 339 -2.67 11.11 -15.70
CA TYR A 339 -3.03 11.40 -14.33
C TYR A 339 -2.59 12.81 -13.94
N THR A 340 -3.56 13.63 -13.55
CA THR A 340 -3.32 15.00 -13.10
C THR A 340 -3.59 15.13 -11.61
N TYR A 341 -2.71 15.78 -10.89
CA TYR A 341 -2.83 16.03 -9.46
C TYR A 341 -2.57 17.48 -9.14
N GLN A 342 -3.49 18.11 -8.38
CA GLN A 342 -3.35 19.48 -7.93
C GLN A 342 -3.61 19.58 -6.42
N ARG A 343 -2.73 20.27 -5.71
CA ARG A 343 -2.88 20.55 -4.28
C ARG A 343 -2.93 22.06 -4.04
N LYS A 344 -3.93 22.51 -3.25
CA LYS A 344 -4.07 23.94 -2.89
C LYS A 344 -2.90 24.43 -2.03
N THR A 345 -2.46 23.59 -1.08
CA THR A 345 -1.31 23.89 -0.20
C THR A 345 -0.04 23.69 -1.00
N GLY A 346 0.78 24.75 -1.13
CA GLY A 346 2.05 24.71 -1.89
C GLY A 346 1.94 24.98 -3.39
N ARG A 347 0.72 25.11 -3.95
CA ARG A 347 0.49 25.31 -5.39
C ARG A 347 1.12 24.19 -6.26
N GLU A 348 1.17 22.98 -5.73
CA GLU A 348 1.72 21.84 -6.44
C GLU A 348 0.77 21.40 -7.54
N PHE A 349 1.29 21.26 -8.76
CA PHE A 349 0.61 20.73 -9.92
C PHE A 349 1.54 19.71 -10.59
N TYR A 350 1.05 18.50 -10.76
CA TYR A 350 1.76 17.43 -11.45
C TYR A 350 0.86 16.84 -12.52
N GLU A 351 1.41 16.62 -13.70
CA GLU A 351 0.77 15.93 -14.81
C GLU A 351 1.66 14.78 -15.27
N LEU A 352 1.12 13.58 -15.18
CA LEU A 352 1.74 12.35 -15.66
C LEU A 352 1.02 11.99 -16.97
N GLU A 353 1.59 12.32 -18.10
CA GLU A 353 0.98 12.06 -19.42
C GLU A 353 0.84 10.56 -19.68
N ARG A 354 1.85 9.78 -19.35
CA ARG A 354 1.91 8.34 -19.57
C ARG A 354 2.63 7.63 -18.45
N PRO A 355 1.99 7.42 -17.29
CA PRO A 355 2.63 6.75 -16.17
C PRO A 355 2.99 5.30 -16.51
N GLN A 356 4.24 4.91 -16.23
CA GLN A 356 4.82 3.58 -16.44
C GLN A 356 5.28 3.02 -15.10
N LEU A 357 4.32 2.59 -14.29
CA LEU A 357 4.56 2.05 -12.97
C LEU A 357 4.49 0.53 -13.02
N SER A 358 5.46 -0.15 -12.39
CA SER A 358 5.41 -1.57 -12.09
C SER A 358 5.24 -1.79 -10.59
N VAL A 359 4.54 -2.85 -10.21
CA VAL A 359 4.26 -3.17 -8.80
C VAL A 359 4.60 -4.62 -8.52
N ALA A 360 5.43 -4.87 -7.52
CA ALA A 360 5.81 -6.20 -7.08
C ALA A 360 5.61 -6.33 -5.57
N LEU A 361 4.64 -7.13 -5.15
CA LEU A 361 4.27 -7.29 -3.75
C LEU A 361 4.38 -8.74 -3.31
N THR A 362 4.72 -8.94 -2.04
CA THR A 362 4.42 -10.19 -1.34
C THR A 362 3.61 -9.90 -0.08
N GLY A 363 2.76 -10.85 0.31
CA GLY A 363 1.94 -10.68 1.49
C GLY A 363 1.20 -11.94 1.92
N THR A 364 0.43 -11.82 2.99
CA THR A 364 -0.48 -12.85 3.48
C THR A 364 -1.88 -12.66 2.89
N PRO A 365 -2.75 -13.68 2.91
CA PRO A 365 -4.14 -13.52 2.47
C PRO A 365 -4.88 -12.35 3.15
N GLY A 366 -4.61 -12.09 4.44
CA GLY A 366 -5.18 -10.94 5.15
C GLY A 366 -4.69 -9.58 4.62
N GLN A 367 -3.43 -9.51 4.19
CA GLN A 367 -2.87 -8.30 3.57
C GLN A 367 -3.43 -8.03 2.18
N VAL A 368 -3.82 -9.09 1.42
CA VAL A 368 -4.56 -8.90 0.15
C VAL A 368 -5.88 -8.20 0.40
N GLN A 369 -6.66 -8.66 1.40
CA GLN A 369 -7.96 -8.05 1.74
C GLN A 369 -7.82 -6.62 2.27
N ALA A 370 -6.72 -6.31 2.97
CA ALA A 370 -6.44 -4.97 3.44
C ALA A 370 -6.13 -4.01 2.29
N LEU A 371 -5.44 -4.49 1.25
CA LEU A 371 -5.09 -3.70 0.05
C LEU A 371 -6.25 -3.62 -0.94
N ILE A 372 -6.95 -4.72 -1.15
CA ILE A 372 -8.03 -4.91 -2.13
C ILE A 372 -9.24 -5.46 -1.38
N PRO A 373 -10.16 -4.61 -0.89
CA PRO A 373 -11.23 -5.05 0.00
C PRO A 373 -12.22 -6.04 -0.61
N THR A 374 -12.45 -5.96 -1.92
CA THR A 374 -13.38 -6.84 -2.64
C THR A 374 -12.81 -7.27 -3.98
N ALA A 375 -13.24 -8.41 -4.49
CA ALA A 375 -12.83 -8.90 -5.80
C ALA A 375 -13.34 -8.01 -6.96
N GLU A 376 -14.41 -7.24 -6.75
CA GLU A 376 -14.93 -6.27 -7.71
C GLU A 376 -14.12 -4.98 -7.76
N ASP A 377 -13.22 -4.75 -6.80
CA ASP A 377 -12.29 -3.63 -6.89
C ASP A 377 -11.46 -3.77 -8.17
N GLY A 378 -11.55 -2.78 -9.03
CA GLY A 378 -10.84 -2.79 -10.30
C GLY A 378 -9.32 -2.98 -10.19
N LEU A 379 -8.74 -2.81 -8.99
CA LEU A 379 -7.33 -3.07 -8.74
C LEU A 379 -7.03 -4.57 -8.73
N PHE A 380 -7.95 -5.42 -8.22
CA PHE A 380 -7.77 -6.87 -8.18
C PHE A 380 -7.40 -7.44 -9.56
N SER A 381 -8.20 -7.12 -10.57
CA SER A 381 -8.03 -7.65 -11.94
C SER A 381 -6.77 -7.16 -12.66
N ARG A 382 -5.99 -6.26 -12.06
CA ARG A 382 -4.74 -5.75 -12.62
C ARG A 382 -3.50 -6.47 -12.10
N PHE A 383 -3.64 -7.26 -11.03
CA PHE A 383 -2.54 -8.02 -10.46
C PHE A 383 -2.41 -9.41 -11.07
N LEU A 384 -1.17 -9.79 -11.36
CA LEU A 384 -0.74 -11.17 -11.51
C LEU A 384 -0.62 -11.77 -10.11
N PHE A 385 -1.59 -12.59 -9.72
CA PHE A 385 -1.52 -13.28 -8.44
C PHE A 385 -0.75 -14.59 -8.57
N TYR A 386 0.15 -14.82 -7.62
CA TYR A 386 0.76 -16.11 -7.38
C TYR A 386 0.50 -16.50 -5.93
N ALA A 387 -0.52 -17.32 -5.68
CA ALA A 387 -1.01 -17.63 -4.35
C ALA A 387 -0.82 -19.12 -4.04
N PHE A 388 -0.26 -19.46 -2.88
CA PHE A 388 0.00 -20.84 -2.48
C PHE A 388 0.05 -21.00 -0.96
N GLU A 389 -0.09 -22.23 -0.53
CA GLU A 389 0.21 -22.70 0.81
C GLU A 389 1.30 -23.77 0.69
N ALA A 390 2.33 -23.70 1.52
CA ALA A 390 3.40 -24.67 1.55
C ALA A 390 3.44 -25.36 2.92
N PRO A 391 3.85 -26.64 2.99
CA PRO A 391 4.03 -27.33 4.26
C PRO A 391 5.06 -26.61 5.13
N HIS A 392 4.83 -26.57 6.44
CA HIS A 392 5.79 -26.05 7.40
C HIS A 392 6.92 -27.05 7.63
N VAL A 393 7.93 -27.00 6.79
CA VAL A 393 9.11 -27.86 6.88
C VAL A 393 10.33 -27.00 7.19
N TRP A 394 11.06 -27.35 8.23
CA TRP A 394 12.37 -26.77 8.47
C TRP A 394 13.35 -27.28 7.44
N ARG A 395 14.03 -26.38 6.74
CA ARG A 395 15.08 -26.74 5.79
C ARG A 395 16.46 -26.53 6.40
N ASP A 396 17.43 -27.28 5.93
CA ASP A 396 18.84 -27.02 6.25
C ASP A 396 19.25 -25.66 5.70
N VAL A 397 19.71 -24.77 6.56
CA VAL A 397 20.19 -23.42 6.26
C VAL A 397 21.70 -23.31 6.32
N SER A 398 22.40 -24.42 6.61
CA SER A 398 23.85 -24.43 6.70
C SER A 398 24.52 -24.18 5.32
N PRO A 399 25.75 -23.66 5.29
CA PRO A 399 26.52 -23.54 4.05
C PRO A 399 26.70 -24.88 3.31
N ALA A 400 26.67 -26.00 4.03
CA ALA A 400 26.78 -27.35 3.46
C ALA A 400 25.54 -27.76 2.64
N ALA A 401 24.39 -27.10 2.80
CA ALA A 401 23.19 -27.33 2.00
C ALA A 401 23.32 -26.95 0.51
N GLY A 402 24.47 -26.47 0.07
CA GLY A 402 24.82 -26.31 -1.35
C GLY A 402 24.22 -25.09 -2.06
N ARG A 403 23.61 -24.14 -1.34
CA ARG A 403 23.04 -22.93 -1.97
C ARG A 403 24.07 -21.90 -2.44
N GLY A 404 25.33 -22.03 -2.02
CA GLY A 404 26.38 -21.07 -2.32
C GLY A 404 26.14 -19.67 -1.75
N ASN A 405 26.90 -18.70 -2.22
CA ASN A 405 26.73 -17.30 -1.84
C ASN A 405 25.71 -16.61 -2.77
N LEU A 406 24.44 -16.65 -2.40
CA LEU A 406 23.37 -16.01 -3.18
C LEU A 406 23.56 -14.50 -3.32
N THR A 407 24.18 -13.84 -2.35
CA THR A 407 24.46 -12.41 -2.42
C THR A 407 25.38 -12.10 -3.61
N ALA A 408 26.54 -12.77 -3.69
CA ALA A 408 27.47 -12.58 -4.79
C ALA A 408 26.87 -13.00 -6.14
N TYR A 409 26.11 -14.10 -6.16
CA TYR A 409 25.44 -14.58 -7.36
C TYR A 409 24.45 -13.55 -7.94
N PHE A 410 23.59 -12.98 -7.09
CA PHE A 410 22.63 -11.97 -7.53
C PHE A 410 23.28 -10.61 -7.79
N ASP A 411 24.43 -10.29 -7.19
CA ASP A 411 25.20 -9.10 -7.55
C ASP A 411 25.77 -9.19 -8.96
N GLU A 412 26.24 -10.37 -9.38
CA GLU A 412 26.65 -10.63 -10.75
C GLU A 412 25.48 -10.46 -11.74
N LEU A 413 24.32 -11.09 -11.46
CA LEU A 413 23.13 -10.95 -12.29
C LEU A 413 22.64 -9.49 -12.37
N ALA A 414 22.77 -8.74 -11.29
CA ALA A 414 22.40 -7.32 -11.24
C ALA A 414 23.28 -6.44 -12.16
N GLN A 415 24.55 -6.81 -12.36
CA GLN A 415 25.40 -6.15 -13.34
C GLN A 415 24.89 -6.36 -14.77
N HIS A 416 24.43 -7.58 -15.11
CA HIS A 416 23.82 -7.85 -16.40
C HIS A 416 22.54 -7.03 -16.60
N VAL A 417 21.68 -6.92 -15.58
CA VAL A 417 20.48 -6.05 -15.65
C VAL A 417 20.88 -4.60 -15.91
N THR A 418 21.90 -4.10 -15.21
CA THR A 418 22.39 -2.73 -15.41
C THR A 418 22.90 -2.51 -16.85
N GLN A 419 23.59 -3.49 -17.41
CA GLN A 419 24.05 -3.45 -18.81
C GLN A 419 22.85 -3.46 -19.79
N MET A 420 21.85 -4.33 -19.55
CA MET A 420 20.63 -4.38 -20.36
C MET A 420 19.88 -3.03 -20.33
N ILE A 421 19.73 -2.42 -19.14
CA ILE A 421 19.07 -1.11 -19.02
C ILE A 421 19.85 -0.04 -19.79
N GLY A 422 21.17 0.00 -19.63
CA GLY A 422 22.05 0.96 -20.32
C GLY A 422 22.07 0.79 -21.85
N ALA A 423 21.76 -0.40 -22.33
CA ALA A 423 21.69 -0.68 -23.76
C ALA A 423 20.37 -0.27 -24.42
N VAL A 424 19.24 -0.24 -23.67
CA VAL A 424 17.91 0.15 -24.20
C VAL A 424 17.68 1.65 -24.03
N THR A 425 18.36 2.45 -24.83
CA THR A 425 18.29 3.92 -24.76
C THR A 425 17.24 4.53 -25.70
N ALA A 426 16.79 3.78 -26.68
CA ALA A 426 15.78 4.18 -27.68
C ALA A 426 14.55 3.26 -27.61
N PRO A 427 13.40 3.71 -28.15
CA PRO A 427 12.20 2.88 -28.20
C PRO A 427 12.43 1.55 -28.92
N VAL A 428 12.06 0.44 -28.29
CA VAL A 428 12.04 -0.90 -28.84
C VAL A 428 10.59 -1.34 -28.99
N VAL A 429 10.16 -1.62 -30.21
CA VAL A 429 8.79 -2.04 -30.51
C VAL A 429 8.76 -3.55 -30.77
N VAL A 430 8.02 -4.27 -29.96
CA VAL A 430 7.80 -5.71 -30.17
C VAL A 430 6.43 -5.94 -30.78
N GLN A 431 6.37 -6.79 -31.80
CA GLN A 431 5.16 -7.14 -32.52
C GLN A 431 4.88 -8.64 -32.42
N LEU A 432 3.60 -9.00 -32.31
CA LEU A 432 3.16 -10.37 -32.48
C LEU A 432 2.84 -10.64 -33.94
N THR A 433 3.06 -11.85 -34.39
CA THR A 433 2.62 -12.31 -35.72
C THR A 433 1.10 -12.42 -35.78
N PRO A 434 0.48 -12.38 -37.00
CA PRO A 434 -0.96 -12.60 -37.13
C PRO A 434 -1.43 -13.93 -36.53
N GLY A 435 -0.62 -14.99 -36.60
CA GLY A 435 -0.91 -16.28 -35.98
C GLY A 435 -0.93 -16.22 -34.45
N GLN A 436 0.02 -15.50 -33.84
CA GLN A 436 0.08 -15.28 -32.39
C GLN A 436 -1.11 -14.46 -31.89
N TRP A 437 -1.56 -13.46 -32.64
CA TRP A 437 -2.80 -12.73 -32.33
C TRP A 437 -4.03 -13.62 -32.35
N GLN A 438 -4.14 -14.52 -33.33
CA GLN A 438 -5.23 -15.51 -33.39
C GLN A 438 -5.19 -16.44 -32.18
N GLN A 439 -4.02 -16.94 -31.80
CA GLN A 439 -3.84 -17.80 -30.63
C GLN A 439 -4.19 -17.04 -29.32
N LEU A 440 -3.76 -15.79 -29.15
CA LEU A 440 -4.10 -14.98 -27.97
C LEU A 440 -5.61 -14.77 -27.84
N ASN A 441 -6.28 -14.44 -28.95
CA ASN A 441 -7.73 -14.25 -28.97
C ASN A 441 -8.50 -15.55 -28.67
N ALA A 442 -8.03 -16.68 -29.22
CA ALA A 442 -8.60 -18.00 -28.92
C ALA A 442 -8.42 -18.39 -27.45
N ALA A 443 -7.21 -18.19 -26.90
CA ALA A 443 -6.92 -18.42 -25.48
C ALA A 443 -7.79 -17.52 -24.58
N GLY A 444 -7.89 -16.21 -24.89
CA GLY A 444 -8.73 -15.27 -24.15
C GLY A 444 -10.20 -15.66 -24.13
N THR A 445 -10.72 -16.13 -25.27
CA THR A 445 -12.09 -16.64 -25.37
C THR A 445 -12.32 -17.88 -24.50
N ALA A 446 -11.39 -18.84 -24.55
CA ALA A 446 -11.46 -20.05 -23.74
C ALA A 446 -11.32 -19.73 -22.23
N TRP A 447 -10.39 -18.86 -21.85
CA TRP A 447 -10.21 -18.40 -20.47
C TRP A 447 -11.46 -17.71 -19.93
N LEU A 448 -12.10 -16.86 -20.74
CA LEU A 448 -13.31 -16.13 -20.35
C LEU A 448 -14.46 -17.11 -20.11
N ALA A 449 -14.70 -18.05 -21.03
CA ALA A 449 -15.73 -19.07 -20.86
C ALA A 449 -15.49 -19.91 -19.60
N ALA A 450 -14.26 -20.36 -19.37
CA ALA A 450 -13.90 -21.15 -18.20
C ALA A 450 -14.07 -20.36 -16.89
N ALA A 451 -13.65 -19.11 -16.84
CA ALA A 451 -13.76 -18.26 -15.65
C ALA A 451 -15.24 -18.00 -15.31
N VAL A 452 -16.05 -17.63 -16.28
CA VAL A 452 -17.49 -17.39 -16.08
C VAL A 452 -18.20 -18.67 -15.59
N ALA A 453 -17.86 -19.84 -16.17
CA ALA A 453 -18.43 -21.12 -15.74
C ALA A 453 -18.03 -21.51 -14.30
N GLN A 454 -16.81 -21.16 -13.87
CA GLN A 454 -16.26 -21.51 -12.56
C GLN A 454 -16.73 -20.55 -11.45
N THR A 455 -16.65 -19.23 -11.70
CA THR A 455 -16.75 -18.20 -10.64
C THR A 455 -17.81 -17.14 -10.91
N GLY A 456 -18.51 -17.19 -12.06
CA GLY A 456 -19.55 -16.24 -12.46
C GLY A 456 -19.04 -15.08 -13.31
N GLU A 457 -19.96 -14.26 -13.82
CA GLU A 457 -19.68 -13.17 -14.78
C GLU A 457 -18.70 -12.10 -14.22
N GLU A 458 -18.70 -11.90 -12.92
CA GLU A 458 -17.85 -10.92 -12.23
C GLU A 458 -16.35 -11.18 -12.46
N SER A 459 -15.95 -12.46 -12.59
CA SER A 459 -14.57 -12.87 -12.87
C SER A 459 -14.08 -12.52 -14.28
N GLY A 460 -15.00 -12.20 -15.20
CA GLY A 460 -14.66 -11.81 -16.57
C GLY A 460 -13.73 -10.59 -16.63
N SER A 461 -13.77 -9.72 -15.63
CA SER A 461 -12.87 -8.56 -15.53
C SER A 461 -11.40 -8.98 -15.38
N VAL A 462 -11.11 -10.09 -14.70
CA VAL A 462 -9.75 -10.63 -14.52
C VAL A 462 -9.23 -11.12 -15.87
N VAL A 463 -10.02 -11.90 -16.59
CA VAL A 463 -9.60 -12.48 -17.88
C VAL A 463 -9.38 -11.41 -18.95
N LYS A 464 -10.27 -10.40 -19.05
CA LYS A 464 -10.12 -9.32 -20.03
C LYS A 464 -8.81 -8.57 -19.87
N ARG A 465 -8.30 -8.42 -18.65
CA ARG A 465 -7.00 -7.78 -18.40
C ARG A 465 -5.81 -8.74 -18.53
N LEU A 466 -6.06 -10.03 -18.37
CA LEU A 466 -5.03 -11.06 -18.53
C LEU A 466 -4.49 -11.13 -19.95
N GLY A 467 -5.31 -10.86 -20.97
CA GLY A 467 -4.85 -10.76 -22.38
C GLY A 467 -3.76 -9.69 -22.55
N LEU A 468 -3.96 -8.48 -21.99
CA LEU A 468 -2.94 -7.43 -21.98
C LEU A 468 -1.69 -7.86 -21.20
N THR A 469 -1.87 -8.58 -20.10
CA THR A 469 -0.76 -9.07 -19.29
C THR A 469 0.06 -10.13 -20.01
N ALA A 470 -0.59 -11.07 -20.71
CA ALA A 470 0.09 -12.05 -21.57
C ALA A 470 0.89 -11.37 -22.68
N PHE A 471 0.34 -10.34 -23.31
CA PHE A 471 1.06 -9.52 -24.29
C PHE A 471 2.30 -8.85 -23.66
N ARG A 472 2.18 -8.24 -22.48
CA ARG A 472 3.30 -7.61 -21.78
C ARG A 472 4.40 -8.61 -21.38
N LEU A 473 4.02 -9.83 -20.99
CA LEU A 473 4.96 -10.92 -20.74
C LEU A 473 5.71 -11.29 -22.03
N ALA A 474 5.00 -11.40 -23.16
CA ALA A 474 5.63 -11.66 -24.44
C ALA A 474 6.62 -10.56 -24.84
N LEU A 475 6.26 -9.28 -24.68
CA LEU A 475 7.19 -8.15 -24.90
C LEU A 475 8.47 -8.31 -24.08
N LEU A 476 8.32 -8.60 -22.79
CA LEU A 476 9.45 -8.68 -21.87
C LEU A 476 10.36 -9.88 -22.18
N LEU A 477 9.78 -11.07 -22.42
CA LEU A 477 10.53 -12.27 -22.76
C LEU A 477 11.32 -12.08 -24.05
N THR A 478 10.68 -11.52 -25.08
CA THR A 478 11.32 -11.20 -26.36
C THR A 478 12.51 -10.26 -26.18
N LEU A 479 12.34 -9.17 -25.42
CA LEU A 479 13.46 -8.25 -25.16
C LEU A 479 14.61 -8.95 -24.44
N VAL A 480 14.31 -9.70 -23.36
CA VAL A 480 15.36 -10.38 -22.56
C VAL A 480 16.11 -11.40 -23.42
N ARG A 481 15.42 -12.13 -24.31
CA ARG A 481 16.04 -13.09 -25.24
C ARG A 481 16.95 -12.41 -26.26
N THR A 482 16.57 -11.22 -26.75
CA THR A 482 17.38 -10.46 -27.72
C THR A 482 18.80 -10.17 -27.19
N PHE A 483 18.96 -9.96 -25.88
CA PHE A 483 20.28 -9.78 -25.29
C PHE A 483 21.18 -11.04 -25.37
N GLU A 484 20.60 -12.22 -25.52
CA GLU A 484 21.35 -13.47 -25.71
C GLU A 484 21.96 -13.55 -27.11
N TYR A 485 21.31 -12.91 -28.08
CA TYR A 485 21.81 -12.87 -29.47
C TYR A 485 22.79 -11.72 -29.75
N GLY A 486 22.95 -10.80 -28.79
CA GLY A 486 23.82 -9.64 -28.92
C GLY A 486 23.31 -8.57 -29.87
N GLU A 487 22.06 -8.68 -30.34
CA GLU A 487 21.39 -7.74 -31.23
C GLU A 487 20.41 -6.84 -30.45
N GLN A 488 20.26 -5.59 -30.91
CA GLN A 488 19.30 -4.66 -30.32
C GLN A 488 18.56 -3.86 -31.42
N PRO A 489 17.75 -4.54 -32.24
CA PRO A 489 16.98 -3.86 -33.24
C PRO A 489 15.86 -3.02 -32.61
N ALA A 490 15.52 -1.89 -33.27
CA ALA A 490 14.42 -1.03 -32.85
C ALA A 490 13.04 -1.70 -33.00
N GLN A 491 12.95 -2.72 -33.85
CA GLN A 491 11.74 -3.53 -34.06
C GLN A 491 12.08 -5.01 -33.88
N LEU A 492 11.28 -5.69 -33.07
CA LEU A 492 11.38 -7.10 -32.75
C LEU A 492 10.07 -7.81 -33.11
N THR A 493 10.15 -9.01 -33.62
CA THR A 493 9.01 -9.92 -33.73
C THR A 493 9.12 -10.94 -32.60
N CYS A 494 8.05 -11.14 -31.85
CA CYS A 494 8.01 -12.12 -30.77
C CYS A 494 8.22 -13.53 -31.34
N GLU A 495 9.20 -14.26 -30.77
CA GLU A 495 9.41 -15.64 -31.13
C GLU A 495 8.30 -16.53 -30.58
N GLU A 496 8.04 -17.65 -31.25
CA GLU A 496 6.98 -18.58 -30.85
C GLU A 496 7.24 -19.17 -29.45
N ALA A 497 8.49 -19.40 -29.09
CA ALA A 497 8.88 -19.87 -27.77
C ALA A 497 8.50 -18.86 -26.66
N ASP A 498 8.76 -17.56 -26.88
CA ASP A 498 8.44 -16.51 -25.92
C ASP A 498 6.92 -16.28 -25.82
N PHE A 499 6.25 -16.32 -26.96
CA PHE A 499 4.80 -16.17 -27.01
C PHE A 499 4.07 -17.33 -26.27
N THR A 500 4.46 -18.57 -26.58
CA THR A 500 3.89 -19.76 -25.94
C THR A 500 4.17 -19.75 -24.42
N THR A 501 5.38 -19.35 -24.03
CA THR A 501 5.77 -19.19 -22.62
C THR A 501 4.93 -18.12 -21.93
N ALA A 502 4.69 -16.97 -22.58
CA ALA A 502 3.84 -15.91 -22.03
C ALA A 502 2.39 -16.37 -21.82
N LEU A 503 1.82 -17.12 -22.78
CA LEU A 503 0.48 -17.69 -22.63
C LEU A 503 0.42 -18.70 -21.48
N ALA A 504 1.39 -19.59 -21.38
CA ALA A 504 1.45 -20.60 -20.30
C ALA A 504 1.56 -19.93 -18.91
N LEU A 505 2.40 -18.90 -18.77
CA LEU A 505 2.49 -18.10 -17.55
C LEU A 505 1.17 -17.42 -17.23
N ALA A 506 0.54 -16.78 -18.21
CA ALA A 506 -0.75 -16.12 -18.03
C ALA A 506 -1.84 -17.10 -17.57
N ASP A 507 -1.87 -18.33 -18.10
CA ASP A 507 -2.85 -19.35 -17.67
C ASP A 507 -2.62 -19.78 -16.21
N VAL A 508 -1.36 -19.95 -15.79
CA VAL A 508 -1.04 -20.21 -14.37
C VAL A 508 -1.52 -19.04 -13.50
N TYR A 509 -1.19 -17.80 -13.82
CA TYR A 509 -1.63 -16.64 -13.03
C TYR A 509 -3.15 -16.48 -13.03
N ARG A 510 -3.83 -16.84 -14.11
CA ARG A 510 -5.31 -16.91 -14.16
C ARG A 510 -5.85 -17.87 -13.10
N ALA A 511 -5.31 -19.08 -13.03
CA ALA A 511 -5.74 -20.07 -12.06
C ALA A 511 -5.56 -19.58 -10.61
N HIS A 512 -4.44 -18.93 -10.31
CA HIS A 512 -4.20 -18.32 -9.01
C HIS A 512 -5.15 -17.16 -8.71
N ALA A 513 -5.39 -16.28 -9.68
CA ALA A 513 -6.33 -15.17 -9.53
C ALA A 513 -7.75 -15.66 -9.25
N LEU A 514 -8.24 -16.66 -9.98
CA LEU A 514 -9.58 -17.23 -9.77
C LEU A 514 -9.69 -17.93 -8.41
N ALA A 515 -8.67 -18.68 -7.99
CA ALA A 515 -8.65 -19.32 -6.68
C ALA A 515 -8.69 -18.31 -5.51
N LEU A 516 -8.06 -17.15 -5.67
CA LEU A 516 -8.16 -16.03 -4.72
C LEU A 516 -9.52 -15.33 -4.83
N PHE A 517 -10.03 -15.12 -6.05
CA PHE A 517 -11.31 -14.46 -6.30
C PHE A 517 -12.45 -15.14 -5.53
N ASP A 518 -12.48 -16.48 -5.52
CA ASP A 518 -13.48 -17.26 -4.79
C ASP A 518 -13.39 -17.09 -3.26
N ARG A 519 -12.23 -16.69 -2.75
CA ARG A 519 -11.97 -16.49 -1.30
C ARG A 519 -12.11 -15.06 -0.86
N MET A 520 -12.16 -14.12 -1.79
CA MET A 520 -12.35 -12.71 -1.46
C MET A 520 -13.78 -12.47 -0.96
N PRO A 521 -13.94 -11.52 -0.01
CA PRO A 521 -15.28 -11.08 0.38
C PRO A 521 -16.02 -10.61 -0.87
N ARG A 522 -17.14 -11.26 -1.15
CA ARG A 522 -18.08 -10.70 -2.13
C ARG A 522 -18.74 -9.49 -1.48
N PRO A 523 -18.95 -8.38 -2.22
CA PRO A 523 -19.81 -7.34 -1.69
C PRO A 523 -21.09 -8.05 -1.30
N VAL A 524 -21.38 -8.10 -0.02
CA VAL A 524 -22.74 -8.41 0.41
C VAL A 524 -23.53 -7.36 -0.33
N LEU A 525 -24.23 -7.75 -1.39
CA LEU A 525 -25.34 -6.97 -1.91
C LEU A 525 -26.04 -6.55 -0.64
N MET A 526 -25.97 -5.26 -0.28
CA MET A 526 -26.40 -4.80 1.04
C MET A 526 -27.87 -5.13 1.17
N SER A 527 -28.09 -6.42 1.38
CA SER A 527 -29.35 -7.03 1.67
C SER A 527 -29.78 -6.53 3.03
N GLY A 528 -30.77 -5.80 3.04
CA GLY A 528 -31.58 -5.48 4.17
C GLY A 528 -31.52 -4.01 4.61
N ARG A 529 -30.46 -3.46 5.12
CA ARG A 529 -30.54 -2.12 5.75
C ARG A 529 -30.31 -0.93 4.81
N ARG A 530 -29.41 -0.99 3.84
CA ARG A 530 -29.26 0.09 2.85
C ARG A 530 -30.23 -0.05 1.68
N ALA A 531 -30.54 -1.26 1.23
CA ALA A 531 -31.61 -1.50 0.26
C ALA A 531 -32.97 -1.16 0.88
N ALA A 532 -33.23 -1.55 2.12
CA ALA A 532 -34.41 -1.14 2.87
C ALA A 532 -34.44 0.38 3.09
N LYS A 533 -33.31 1.01 3.39
CA LYS A 533 -33.21 2.46 3.51
C LYS A 533 -33.42 3.16 2.17
N ALA A 534 -32.82 2.70 1.07
CA ALA A 534 -33.02 3.25 -0.27
C ALA A 534 -34.48 3.04 -0.74
N SER A 535 -35.05 1.87 -0.51
CA SER A 535 -36.47 1.59 -0.78
C SER A 535 -37.41 2.46 0.06
N GLN A 536 -37.10 2.67 1.35
CA GLN A 536 -37.83 3.58 2.20
C GLN A 536 -37.69 5.04 1.77
N GLU A 537 -36.49 5.45 1.32
CA GLU A 537 -36.26 6.80 0.79
C GLU A 537 -37.06 7.06 -0.49
N VAL A 538 -37.09 6.11 -1.40
CA VAL A 538 -37.92 6.16 -2.63
C VAL A 538 -39.40 6.25 -2.22
N ARG A 539 -39.85 5.42 -1.27
CA ARG A 539 -41.23 5.43 -0.81
C ARG A 539 -41.64 6.73 -0.13
N VAL A 540 -40.75 7.33 0.66
CA VAL A 540 -40.95 8.66 1.27
C VAL A 540 -41.11 9.73 0.19
N ARG A 541 -40.32 9.73 -0.86
CA ARG A 541 -40.41 10.68 -1.99
C ARG A 541 -41.71 10.50 -2.79
N GLU A 542 -42.12 9.25 -3.03
CA GLU A 542 -43.39 8.93 -3.70
C GLU A 542 -44.59 9.44 -2.91
N LEU A 543 -44.64 9.15 -1.61
CA LEU A 543 -45.76 9.58 -0.74
C LEU A 543 -45.83 11.10 -0.59
N HIS A 544 -44.67 11.75 -0.53
CA HIS A 544 -44.59 13.21 -0.52
C HIS A 544 -45.04 13.82 -1.84
N ALA A 545 -44.69 13.21 -2.98
CA ALA A 545 -45.17 13.64 -4.30
C ALA A 545 -46.69 13.44 -4.47
N GLN A 546 -47.30 12.52 -3.73
CA GLN A 546 -48.73 12.30 -3.65
C GLN A 546 -49.44 13.32 -2.71
N GLY A 547 -48.69 14.25 -2.09
CA GLY A 547 -49.22 15.32 -1.26
C GLY A 547 -49.37 14.97 0.21
N LEU A 548 -48.84 13.82 0.68
CA LEU A 548 -48.91 13.47 2.10
C LEU A 548 -47.97 14.36 2.93
N SER A 549 -48.41 14.73 4.12
CA SER A 549 -47.57 15.42 5.09
C SER A 549 -46.49 14.49 5.67
N LEU A 550 -45.39 15.07 6.18
CA LEU A 550 -44.30 14.29 6.79
C LEU A 550 -44.75 13.44 8.00
N ARG A 551 -45.84 13.82 8.70
CA ARG A 551 -46.42 13.02 9.80
C ARG A 551 -47.18 11.81 9.30
N GLU A 552 -47.94 11.95 8.22
CA GLU A 552 -48.64 10.84 7.58
C GLU A 552 -47.64 9.85 6.92
N ILE A 553 -46.52 10.37 6.40
CA ILE A 553 -45.43 9.55 5.87
C ILE A 553 -44.76 8.76 6.99
N GLU A 554 -44.50 9.36 8.15
CA GLU A 554 -43.98 8.66 9.33
C GLU A 554 -44.91 7.54 9.79
N GLU A 555 -46.20 7.80 9.84
CA GLU A 555 -47.24 6.84 10.24
C GLU A 555 -47.34 5.66 9.26
N GLN A 556 -47.21 5.90 7.94
CA GLN A 556 -47.27 4.85 6.91
C GLN A 556 -45.98 4.08 6.70
N THR A 557 -44.84 4.71 6.92
CA THR A 557 -43.53 4.09 6.58
C THR A 557 -42.71 3.70 7.80
N GLY A 558 -43.04 4.19 9.00
CA GLY A 558 -42.23 4.04 10.20
C GLY A 558 -40.91 4.82 10.15
N VAL A 559 -40.71 5.66 9.13
CA VAL A 559 -39.51 6.49 9.01
C VAL A 559 -39.69 7.76 9.83
N PRO A 560 -38.81 8.04 10.83
CA PRO A 560 -38.95 9.20 11.68
C PRO A 560 -39.02 10.52 10.89
N PHE A 561 -39.88 11.43 11.29
CA PHE A 561 -40.14 12.75 10.68
C PHE A 561 -38.86 13.48 10.26
N ASN A 562 -37.88 13.58 11.16
CA ASN A 562 -36.60 14.25 10.87
C ASN A 562 -35.75 13.52 9.80
N THR A 563 -35.88 12.22 9.68
CA THR A 563 -35.20 11.42 8.67
C THR A 563 -35.87 11.61 7.32
N ALA A 564 -37.18 11.53 7.25
CA ALA A 564 -37.96 11.79 6.03
C ALA A 564 -37.72 13.22 5.52
N ARG A 565 -37.71 14.23 6.38
CA ARG A 565 -37.42 15.62 6.04
C ARG A 565 -36.03 15.78 5.41
N ARG A 566 -35.00 15.14 6.00
CA ARG A 566 -33.62 15.19 5.48
C ARG A 566 -33.50 14.54 4.10
N TRP A 567 -34.21 13.44 3.85
CA TRP A 567 -34.23 12.76 2.57
C TRP A 567 -34.90 13.52 1.45
N LEU A 568 -35.85 14.36 1.79
CA LEU A 568 -36.56 15.24 0.85
C LEU A 568 -35.79 16.53 0.54
N GLN A 569 -34.81 16.89 1.40
CA GLN A 569 -33.99 18.08 1.23
C GLN A 569 -32.62 17.76 0.55
N ALA A 570 -32.25 16.48 0.43
CA ALA A 570 -31.07 16.00 -0.25
C ALA A 570 -31.35 15.61 -1.71
#